data_a37e4e7d836d2cd3528e2801c95487b5
#
_entry.id   a37e4e7d836d2cd3528e2801c95487b5
#
_cell.length_a   1.000
_cell.length_b   1.000
_cell.length_c   1.000
_cell.angle_alpha   90.00
_cell.angle_beta   90.00
_cell.angle_gamma   90.00
#
_symmetry.space_group_name_H-M   'P 1'
#
loop_
_entity.id
_entity.type
_entity.pdbx_description
1 polymer ?
#
loop_
_entity_poly.entity_id
_entity_poly.type
_entity_poly.pdbx_seq_one_letter_code
_entity_poly.pdbx_strand_id
1 'polypeptide(L)'
;ATHNADGESAISWPSNLSCTPVEVAEQAAPLLFHYKRLRPNSGGKGQYRGGLGEDMLIESLSESDIAVTFMAERTRHPAPGLAGGGDGQVGAVEINGVEADNRAQHHLQKGDRILIATPGGGGYGSAKDRDKDKILTDHHNGYLREDEA
;
A
#
# COMPACT_ATOMS: atom_id res chain seq x y z
N ALA A 1 13.82 0.31 -4.06
CA ALA A 1 14.82 -0.48 -4.82
C ALA A 1 16.22 0.06 -4.59
N THR A 2 17.23 -0.75 -4.83
CA THR A 2 18.65 -0.38 -4.78
C THR A 2 19.32 -0.75 -6.11
N HIS A 3 20.62 -0.42 -6.24
CA HIS A 3 21.39 -0.70 -7.47
C HIS A 3 21.58 -2.19 -7.80
N ASN A 4 21.17 -3.10 -6.93
CA ASN A 4 21.33 -4.56 -7.11
C ASN A 4 20.18 -5.41 -6.58
N ALA A 5 19.10 -4.79 -6.08
CA ALA A 5 17.97 -5.52 -5.54
C ALA A 5 16.64 -4.77 -5.72
N ASP A 6 15.58 -5.55 -5.92
CA ASP A 6 14.22 -5.04 -5.87
C ASP A 6 13.91 -4.47 -4.48
N GLY A 7 12.97 -3.53 -4.40
CA GLY A 7 12.52 -2.97 -3.14
C GLY A 7 11.73 -4.00 -2.32
N GLU A 8 11.98 -4.05 -1.05
CA GLU A 8 11.17 -4.81 -0.12
C GLU A 8 9.79 -4.16 0.02
N SER A 9 8.75 -4.98 0.15
CA SER A 9 7.36 -4.54 0.16
C SER A 9 6.83 -4.38 1.57
N ALA A 10 5.94 -3.41 1.78
CA ALA A 10 5.19 -3.18 3.02
C ALA A 10 6.08 -3.10 4.29
N ILE A 11 7.26 -2.45 4.19
CA ILE A 11 8.17 -2.29 5.33
C ILE A 11 7.71 -1.17 6.24
N SER A 12 7.67 -1.46 7.53
CA SER A 12 7.40 -0.49 8.59
C SER A 12 8.67 0.26 8.98
N TRP A 13 8.92 1.38 8.35
CA TRP A 13 10.05 2.26 8.68
C TRP A 13 9.68 3.26 9.79
N PRO A 14 10.55 3.58 10.75
CA PRO A 14 11.94 3.10 10.90
C PRO A 14 12.06 1.87 11.80
N SER A 15 10.97 1.42 12.40
CA SER A 15 11.01 0.43 13.49
C SER A 15 11.14 -1.01 13.00
N ASN A 16 10.84 -1.27 11.71
CA ASN A 16 10.80 -2.61 11.13
C ASN A 16 9.98 -3.62 11.99
N LEU A 17 8.92 -3.10 12.62
CA LEU A 17 8.02 -3.91 13.43
C LEU A 17 7.14 -4.78 12.56
N SER A 18 6.86 -5.99 13.03
CA SER A 18 5.84 -6.84 12.42
C SER A 18 4.47 -6.19 12.55
N CYS A 19 3.67 -6.30 11.48
CA CYS A 19 2.27 -5.91 11.55
C CYS A 19 1.52 -6.78 12.56
N THR A 20 0.64 -6.18 13.33
CA THR A 20 -0.30 -6.93 14.18
C THR A 20 -1.12 -7.87 13.29
N PRO A 21 -1.25 -9.17 13.64
CA PRO A 21 -2.16 -10.07 12.95
C PRO A 21 -3.59 -9.52 12.94
N VAL A 22 -4.29 -9.72 11.83
CA VAL A 22 -5.65 -9.21 11.64
C VAL A 22 -6.59 -9.73 12.73
N GLU A 23 -6.48 -11.00 13.07
CA GLU A 23 -7.29 -11.66 14.09
C GLU A 23 -7.12 -11.03 15.48
N VAL A 24 -5.91 -10.59 15.81
CA VAL A 24 -5.64 -9.90 17.08
C VAL A 24 -6.26 -8.50 17.07
N ALA A 25 -6.18 -7.80 15.93
CA ALA A 25 -6.78 -6.47 15.79
C ALA A 25 -8.30 -6.54 15.88
N GLU A 26 -8.95 -7.52 15.25
CA GLU A 26 -10.39 -7.76 15.31
C GLU A 26 -10.89 -8.17 16.69
N GLN A 27 -10.07 -8.88 17.47
CA GLN A 27 -10.38 -9.18 18.88
C GLN A 27 -10.27 -7.95 19.79
N ALA A 28 -9.40 -7.01 19.47
CA ALA A 28 -9.15 -5.83 20.28
C ALA A 28 -10.12 -4.68 20.00
N ALA A 29 -10.73 -4.65 18.82
CA ALA A 29 -11.62 -3.57 18.39
C ALA A 29 -12.77 -4.13 17.52
N PRO A 30 -13.96 -3.50 17.50
CA PRO A 30 -15.09 -3.92 16.68
C PRO A 30 -14.87 -3.55 15.20
N LEU A 31 -13.90 -4.19 14.58
CA LEU A 31 -13.49 -4.01 13.18
C LEU A 31 -13.55 -5.35 12.46
N LEU A 32 -13.77 -5.31 11.15
CA LEU A 32 -13.68 -6.45 10.26
C LEU A 32 -12.72 -6.11 9.11
N PHE A 33 -11.67 -6.89 8.94
CA PHE A 33 -10.77 -6.78 7.81
C PHE A 33 -11.28 -7.65 6.66
N HIS A 34 -11.81 -7.02 5.60
CA HIS A 34 -12.19 -7.75 4.39
C HIS A 34 -10.99 -8.31 3.66
N TYR A 35 -9.90 -7.53 3.62
CA TYR A 35 -8.60 -7.99 3.14
C TYR A 35 -7.47 -7.08 3.64
N LYS A 36 -6.28 -7.68 3.65
CA LYS A 36 -4.99 -7.03 3.81
C LYS A 36 -4.02 -7.73 2.88
N ARG A 37 -3.47 -7.01 1.89
CA ARG A 37 -2.68 -7.60 0.82
C ARG A 37 -1.64 -6.62 0.27
N LEU A 38 -0.60 -7.13 -0.38
CA LEU A 38 0.28 -6.30 -1.18
C LEU A 38 -0.51 -5.66 -2.33
N ARG A 39 -0.26 -4.38 -2.57
CA ARG A 39 -0.91 -3.58 -3.60
C ARG A 39 -0.21 -3.81 -4.95
N PRO A 40 -0.86 -4.50 -5.92
CA PRO A 40 -0.25 -4.72 -7.21
C PRO A 40 0.07 -3.41 -7.92
N ASN A 41 1.07 -3.41 -8.80
CA ASN A 41 1.49 -2.27 -9.62
C ASN A 41 1.95 -1.02 -8.85
N SER A 42 1.98 -1.05 -7.51
CA SER A 42 2.30 0.14 -6.71
C SER A 42 3.79 0.48 -6.67
N GLY A 43 4.67 -0.49 -6.87
CA GLY A 43 6.11 -0.26 -6.95
C GLY A 43 6.54 0.36 -8.28
N GLY A 44 7.39 1.36 -8.24
CA GLY A 44 7.95 2.01 -9.43
C GLY A 44 8.68 1.03 -10.34
N LYS A 45 8.46 1.16 -11.65
CA LYS A 45 9.12 0.32 -12.67
C LYS A 45 10.63 0.61 -12.72
N GLY A 46 11.45 -0.39 -13.00
CA GLY A 46 12.91 -0.23 -13.10
C GLY A 46 13.60 -1.53 -13.45
N GLN A 47 14.92 -1.51 -13.65
CA GLN A 47 15.74 -2.71 -13.65
C GLN A 47 15.51 -3.48 -12.34
N TYR A 48 15.41 -2.72 -11.25
CA TYR A 48 14.98 -3.20 -9.94
C TYR A 48 13.68 -2.48 -9.57
N ARG A 49 12.60 -3.27 -9.36
CA ARG A 49 11.27 -2.76 -9.03
C ARG A 49 11.26 -2.14 -7.63
N GLY A 50 10.53 -1.05 -7.46
CA GLY A 50 10.20 -0.50 -6.15
C GLY A 50 9.42 -1.50 -5.28
N GLY A 51 9.54 -1.41 -3.98
CA GLY A 51 8.72 -2.18 -3.05
C GLY A 51 7.24 -1.87 -3.24
N LEU A 52 6.39 -2.87 -3.08
CA LEU A 52 4.95 -2.69 -3.14
C LEU A 52 4.43 -2.08 -1.84
N GLY A 53 3.42 -1.25 -1.94
CA GLY A 53 2.58 -0.86 -0.84
C GLY A 53 1.63 -1.98 -0.42
N GLU A 54 0.73 -1.65 0.48
CA GLU A 54 -0.28 -2.56 1.03
C GLU A 54 -1.67 -1.94 0.90
N ASP A 55 -2.67 -2.75 0.54
CA ASP A 55 -4.08 -2.38 0.56
C ASP A 55 -4.77 -3.08 1.72
N MET A 56 -5.54 -2.31 2.49
CA MET A 56 -6.40 -2.82 3.56
C MET A 56 -7.80 -2.26 3.39
N LEU A 57 -8.80 -3.12 3.40
CA LEU A 57 -10.21 -2.72 3.47
C LEU A 57 -10.77 -3.17 4.82
N ILE A 58 -11.17 -2.20 5.63
CA ILE A 58 -11.61 -2.40 7.01
C ILE A 58 -13.03 -1.85 7.15
N GLU A 59 -13.92 -2.59 7.81
CA GLU A 59 -15.29 -2.18 8.11
C GLU A 59 -15.47 -1.99 9.62
N SER A 60 -16.18 -0.94 10.00
CA SER A 60 -16.60 -0.70 11.39
C SER A 60 -17.78 -1.57 11.76
N LEU A 61 -17.63 -2.37 12.80
CA LEU A 61 -18.71 -3.18 13.41
C LEU A 61 -19.28 -2.54 14.70
N SER A 62 -18.78 -1.37 15.08
CA SER A 62 -19.14 -0.71 16.34
C SER A 62 -20.56 -0.16 16.31
N GLU A 63 -21.31 -0.43 17.36
CA GLU A 63 -22.63 0.21 17.59
C GLU A 63 -22.50 1.68 18.02
N SER A 64 -21.31 2.10 18.42
CA SER A 64 -20.99 3.47 18.80
C SER A 64 -20.13 4.12 17.74
N ASP A 65 -20.17 5.43 17.68
CA ASP A 65 -19.32 6.25 16.81
C ASP A 65 -17.83 6.01 17.10
N ILE A 66 -17.04 5.73 16.08
CA ILE A 66 -15.60 5.56 16.19
C ILE A 66 -14.90 6.78 15.56
N ALA A 67 -14.13 7.51 16.36
CA ALA A 67 -13.27 8.54 15.86
C ALA A 67 -11.98 7.94 15.27
N VAL A 68 -11.66 8.29 14.02
CA VAL A 68 -10.42 7.88 13.35
C VAL A 68 -9.66 9.09 12.83
N THR A 69 -8.34 9.01 12.90
CA THR A 69 -7.43 10.02 12.35
C THR A 69 -6.35 9.30 11.57
N PHE A 70 -6.03 9.81 10.38
CA PHE A 70 -5.01 9.23 9.53
C PHE A 70 -3.72 10.05 9.62
N MET A 71 -2.59 9.35 9.61
CA MET A 71 -1.25 9.96 9.46
C MET A 71 -0.61 9.37 8.20
N ALA A 72 -1.22 9.68 7.04
CA ALA A 72 -0.83 9.14 5.76
C ALA A 72 0.11 10.11 5.03
N GLU A 73 1.32 9.64 4.74
CA GLU A 73 2.32 10.35 3.94
C GLU A 73 2.28 9.87 2.48
N ARG A 74 2.88 10.66 1.59
CA ARG A 74 2.99 10.35 0.15
C ARG A 74 1.65 10.11 -0.55
N THR A 75 0.61 10.81 -0.13
CA THR A 75 -0.70 10.77 -0.79
C THR A 75 -0.77 11.72 -2.00
N ARG A 76 0.17 12.66 -2.13
CA ARG A 76 0.24 13.63 -3.24
C ARG A 76 1.53 13.53 -4.05
N HIS A 77 2.62 13.16 -3.42
CA HIS A 77 3.94 13.09 -4.02
C HIS A 77 4.48 11.66 -3.90
N PRO A 78 4.64 10.94 -5.01
CA PRO A 78 5.13 9.58 -4.99
C PRO A 78 6.58 9.48 -4.49
N ALA A 79 7.01 8.28 -4.16
CA ALA A 79 8.42 7.99 -3.96
C ALA A 79 9.13 8.05 -5.31
N PRO A 80 10.12 8.95 -5.51
CA PRO A 80 10.77 9.10 -6.81
C PRO A 80 11.60 7.87 -7.17
N GLY A 81 11.60 7.54 -8.46
CA GLY A 81 12.55 6.57 -9.02
C GLY A 81 13.95 7.16 -9.15
N LEU A 82 14.95 6.30 -9.19
CA LEU A 82 16.36 6.69 -9.31
C LEU A 82 17.02 6.03 -10.53
N ALA A 83 18.04 6.69 -11.07
CA ALA A 83 18.86 6.18 -12.20
C ALA A 83 18.02 5.73 -13.42
N GLY A 84 16.92 6.42 -13.71
CA GLY A 84 16.02 6.09 -14.83
C GLY A 84 14.86 5.15 -14.45
N GLY A 85 14.72 4.81 -13.18
CA GLY A 85 13.56 4.11 -12.67
C GLY A 85 12.33 5.02 -12.57
N GLY A 86 11.14 4.41 -12.60
CA GLY A 86 9.87 5.10 -12.45
C GLY A 86 9.50 5.35 -10.98
N ASP A 87 8.61 6.31 -10.78
CA ASP A 87 8.07 6.62 -9.46
C ASP A 87 7.14 5.51 -8.96
N GLY A 88 7.06 5.34 -7.65
CA GLY A 88 6.05 4.49 -7.02
C GLY A 88 4.66 5.12 -7.11
N GLN A 89 3.60 4.35 -6.86
CA GLN A 89 2.26 4.91 -6.75
C GLN A 89 2.07 5.65 -5.43
N VAL A 90 1.28 6.71 -5.44
CA VAL A 90 0.88 7.43 -4.21
C VAL A 90 -0.03 6.57 -3.35
N GLY A 91 -0.03 6.84 -2.05
CA GLY A 91 -1.00 6.29 -1.11
C GLY A 91 -2.37 6.96 -1.24
N ALA A 92 -3.39 6.29 -0.74
CA ALA A 92 -4.75 6.82 -0.66
C ALA A 92 -5.43 6.36 0.63
N VAL A 93 -6.33 7.18 1.13
CA VAL A 93 -7.26 6.81 2.20
C VAL A 93 -8.66 7.18 1.74
N GLU A 94 -9.58 6.24 1.80
CA GLU A 94 -10.98 6.46 1.41
C GLU A 94 -11.91 5.99 2.52
N ILE A 95 -13.02 6.70 2.69
CA ILE A 95 -14.13 6.27 3.54
C ILE A 95 -15.34 6.10 2.63
N ASN A 96 -15.90 4.90 2.57
CA ASN A 96 -17.05 4.56 1.72
C ASN A 96 -16.83 4.89 0.22
N GLY A 97 -15.57 4.72 -0.26
CA GLY A 97 -15.19 5.01 -1.64
C GLY A 97 -14.99 6.50 -1.96
N VAL A 98 -14.96 7.37 -0.95
CA VAL A 98 -14.67 8.80 -1.10
C VAL A 98 -13.34 9.12 -0.45
N GLU A 99 -12.46 9.84 -1.16
CA GLU A 99 -11.17 10.25 -0.62
C GLU A 99 -11.35 11.02 0.70
N ALA A 100 -10.65 10.56 1.74
CA ALA A 100 -10.70 11.13 3.07
C ALA A 100 -9.58 12.17 3.25
N ASP A 101 -9.89 13.29 3.92
CA ASP A 101 -8.84 14.23 4.33
C ASP A 101 -7.97 13.57 5.41
N ASN A 102 -6.71 13.29 5.05
CA ASN A 102 -5.73 12.65 5.92
C ASN A 102 -5.20 13.54 7.07
N ARG A 103 -5.75 14.74 7.24
CA ARG A 103 -5.42 15.68 8.32
C ARG A 103 -6.61 15.95 9.24
N ALA A 104 -7.80 15.48 8.86
CA ALA A 104 -9.02 15.65 9.64
C ALA A 104 -9.26 14.42 10.54
N GLN A 105 -10.07 14.63 11.56
CA GLN A 105 -10.70 13.55 12.30
C GLN A 105 -11.99 13.17 11.60
N HIS A 106 -12.19 11.88 11.37
CA HIS A 106 -13.40 11.32 10.80
C HIS A 106 -14.15 10.51 11.85
N HIS A 107 -15.45 10.33 11.65
CA HIS A 107 -16.32 9.55 12.50
C HIS A 107 -16.95 8.43 11.68
N LEU A 108 -16.76 7.20 12.12
CA LEU A 108 -17.28 6.01 11.46
C LEU A 108 -18.49 5.48 12.19
N GLN A 109 -19.52 5.22 11.45
CA GLN A 109 -20.70 4.48 11.89
C GLN A 109 -20.52 2.99 11.60
N LYS A 110 -21.39 2.15 12.19
CA LYS A 110 -21.43 0.74 11.86
C LYS A 110 -21.70 0.52 10.38
N GLY A 111 -20.89 -0.32 9.76
CA GLY A 111 -20.94 -0.63 8.32
C GLY A 111 -20.12 0.31 7.45
N ASP A 112 -19.57 1.41 7.98
CA ASP A 112 -18.66 2.26 7.23
C ASP A 112 -17.36 1.52 6.94
N ARG A 113 -16.83 1.74 5.73
CA ARG A 113 -15.62 1.06 5.23
C ARG A 113 -14.49 2.05 4.98
N ILE A 114 -13.32 1.70 5.44
CA ILE A 114 -12.08 2.43 5.18
C ILE A 114 -11.23 1.60 4.23
N LEU A 115 -10.81 2.20 3.12
CA LEU A 115 -9.71 1.71 2.30
C LEU A 115 -8.45 2.47 2.67
N ILE A 116 -7.40 1.76 3.06
CA ILE A 116 -6.06 2.30 3.26
C ILE A 116 -5.15 1.68 2.23
N ALA A 117 -4.66 2.49 1.29
CA ALA A 117 -3.70 2.10 0.28
C ALA A 117 -2.36 2.78 0.60
N THR A 118 -1.36 2.02 1.03
CA THR A 118 -0.04 2.59 1.31
C THR A 118 0.72 2.84 0.00
N PRO A 119 1.62 3.84 -0.05
CA PRO A 119 2.38 4.15 -1.25
C PRO A 119 3.39 3.05 -1.58
N GLY A 120 3.68 2.90 -2.87
CA GLY A 120 4.81 2.09 -3.33
C GLY A 120 6.14 2.83 -3.29
N GLY A 121 7.24 2.11 -3.29
CA GLY A 121 8.59 2.65 -3.41
C GLY A 121 8.96 2.95 -4.86
N GLY A 122 9.93 3.86 -5.08
CA GLY A 122 10.48 4.14 -6.40
C GLY A 122 11.36 2.99 -6.94
N GLY A 123 11.35 2.82 -8.27
CA GLY A 123 12.20 1.89 -8.99
C GLY A 123 13.64 2.40 -9.15
N TYR A 124 14.55 1.52 -9.50
CA TYR A 124 15.94 1.87 -9.77
C TYR A 124 16.38 1.32 -11.13
N GLY A 125 17.05 2.15 -11.92
CA GLY A 125 17.54 1.79 -13.24
C GLY A 125 16.44 1.68 -14.29
N SER A 126 16.85 1.54 -15.57
CA SER A 126 15.90 1.47 -16.68
C SER A 126 15.03 0.20 -16.60
N ALA A 127 13.72 0.34 -16.75
CA ALA A 127 12.79 -0.79 -16.81
C ALA A 127 13.07 -1.74 -18.00
N LYS A 128 13.71 -1.24 -19.06
CA LYS A 128 14.11 -2.06 -20.23
C LYS A 128 15.17 -3.10 -19.88
N ASP A 129 15.96 -2.82 -18.82
CA ASP A 129 17.05 -3.68 -18.38
C ASP A 129 16.61 -4.69 -17.30
N ARG A 130 15.28 -4.74 -17.01
CA ARG A 130 14.74 -5.70 -16.05
C ARG A 130 14.82 -7.11 -16.59
N ASP A 131 15.31 -8.01 -15.75
CA ASP A 131 15.38 -9.43 -16.01
C ASP A 131 13.98 -10.00 -16.30
N LYS A 132 13.85 -10.75 -17.40
CA LYS A 132 12.57 -11.36 -17.82
C LYS A 132 12.04 -12.37 -16.82
N ASP A 133 12.90 -13.13 -16.16
CA ASP A 133 12.48 -14.12 -15.16
C ASP A 133 11.91 -13.43 -13.93
N LYS A 134 12.40 -12.24 -13.57
CA LYS A 134 11.82 -11.42 -12.51
C LYS A 134 10.46 -10.86 -12.90
N ILE A 135 10.26 -10.46 -14.15
CA ILE A 135 8.95 -10.01 -14.65
C ILE A 135 7.94 -11.16 -14.56
N LEU A 136 8.30 -12.36 -15.03
CA LEU A 136 7.45 -13.54 -14.94
C LEU A 136 7.12 -13.89 -13.49
N THR A 137 8.10 -13.81 -12.61
CA THR A 137 7.90 -14.04 -11.17
C THR A 137 6.96 -13.01 -10.55
N ASP A 138 7.09 -11.72 -10.91
CA ASP A 138 6.20 -10.66 -10.43
C ASP A 138 4.76 -10.89 -10.90
N HIS A 139 4.54 -11.33 -12.15
CA HIS A 139 3.21 -11.71 -12.65
C HIS A 139 2.67 -12.94 -11.92
N HIS A 140 3.49 -13.98 -11.76
CA HIS A 140 3.07 -15.20 -11.06
C HIS A 140 2.66 -14.93 -9.61
N ASN A 141 3.38 -14.05 -8.94
CA ASN A 141 3.08 -13.65 -7.54
C ASN A 141 1.95 -12.61 -7.45
N GLY A 142 1.40 -12.14 -8.56
CA GLY A 142 0.36 -11.11 -8.60
C GLY A 142 0.86 -9.71 -8.21
N TYR A 143 2.16 -9.47 -8.26
CA TYR A 143 2.76 -8.15 -8.01
C TYR A 143 2.58 -7.19 -9.19
N LEU A 144 2.49 -7.76 -10.40
CA LEU A 144 2.12 -7.05 -11.62
C LEU A 144 0.81 -7.65 -12.17
N ARG A 145 -0.13 -6.78 -12.53
CA ARG A 145 -1.39 -7.12 -13.19
C ARG A 145 -1.53 -6.31 -14.47
N GLU A 146 -2.08 -6.94 -15.52
CA GLU A 146 -2.27 -6.31 -16.84
C GLU A 146 -3.48 -5.36 -16.89
N ASP A 147 -4.42 -5.51 -15.97
CA ASP A 147 -5.74 -4.89 -16.03
C ASP A 147 -5.81 -3.47 -15.43
N GLU A 148 -4.69 -2.95 -14.96
CA GLU A 148 -4.60 -1.64 -14.30
C GLU A 148 -3.51 -0.76 -14.94
N ALA A 149 -3.51 -0.65 -16.28
CA ALA A 149 -2.61 0.23 -17.05
C ALA A 149 -3.26 1.59 -17.33
#